data_0aa60dba7103f96131578beda0648434
#
_entry.id   0aa60dba7103f96131578beda0648434
#
_cell.length_a   1.000
_cell.length_b   1.000
_cell.length_c   1.000
_cell.angle_alpha   90.00
_cell.angle_beta   90.00
_cell.angle_gamma   90.00
#
_symmetry.space_group_name_H-M   'P 1'
#
loop_
_entity.id
_entity.type
_entity.pdbx_description
1 polymer ?
#
loop_
_entity_poly.entity_id
_entity_poly.type
_entity_poly.pdbx_seq_one_letter_code
_entity_poly.pdbx_strand_id
1 'polypeptide(L)'
;MKYTSYFEEGEIIKNLVKENRKKLHLTQRELALKVGVTERTIISVEKGKYKPSLILAYKLARVFRTDIATLFCLEEYLKDEEE
;
A
#
# COMPACT_ATOMS: atom_id res chain seq x y z
N MET A 1 20.47 11.65 13.67
CA MET A 1 19.92 10.42 13.15
C MET A 1 18.53 10.63 12.59
N LYS A 2 18.28 10.04 11.48
CA LYS A 2 16.99 10.18 10.87
C LYS A 2 16.07 9.04 11.22
N TYR A 3 14.85 9.35 11.50
CA TYR A 3 13.84 8.35 11.79
C TYR A 3 12.84 8.36 10.67
N THR A 4 13.21 7.73 9.60
CA THR A 4 12.35 7.72 8.43
C THR A 4 11.27 6.68 8.55
N SER A 5 11.29 5.89 9.61
CA SER A 5 10.28 4.88 9.79
C SER A 5 8.95 5.45 10.29
N TYR A 6 8.96 6.69 10.73
CA TYR A 6 7.73 7.28 11.22
C TYR A 6 6.88 7.79 10.09
N PHE A 7 5.60 7.46 10.15
CA PHE A 7 4.65 8.02 9.23
C PHE A 7 4.14 9.32 9.83
N GLU A 8 4.41 10.43 9.16
CA GLU A 8 4.02 11.73 9.67
C GLU A 8 2.77 12.20 8.96
N GLU A 9 2.00 13.01 9.69
CA GLU A 9 0.79 13.56 9.13
C GLU A 9 1.11 14.32 7.85
N GLY A 10 0.35 14.04 6.80
CA GLY A 10 0.58 14.69 5.54
C GLY A 10 1.46 13.92 4.58
N GLU A 11 2.19 12.93 5.07
CA GLU A 11 2.99 12.11 4.18
C GLU A 11 2.09 11.19 3.38
N ILE A 12 2.55 10.89 2.16
CA ILE A 12 1.83 9.99 1.29
C ILE A 12 2.70 8.77 1.05
N ILE A 13 2.11 7.59 1.28
CA ILE A 13 2.80 6.34 1.04
C ILE A 13 2.51 5.93 -0.39
N LYS A 14 3.53 5.98 -1.23
CA LYS A 14 3.40 5.57 -2.62
C LYS A 14 3.06 4.11 -2.70
N ASN A 15 2.19 3.78 -3.63
CA ASN A 15 1.84 2.39 -3.83
C ASN A 15 1.19 2.20 -5.20
N LEU A 16 1.13 0.94 -5.60
CA LEU A 16 0.58 0.57 -6.90
C LEU A 16 -0.74 -0.19 -6.74
N VAL A 17 -1.41 0.01 -5.60
CA VAL A 17 -2.65 -0.74 -5.33
C VAL A 17 -3.71 -0.41 -6.37
N LYS A 18 -3.92 0.86 -6.64
CA LYS A 18 -4.96 1.26 -7.58
C LYS A 18 -4.69 0.72 -8.97
N GLU A 19 -3.45 0.83 -9.45
CA GLU A 19 -3.09 0.35 -10.77
C GLU A 19 -3.30 -1.15 -10.89
N ASN A 20 -2.87 -1.90 -9.87
CA ASN A 20 -3.03 -3.35 -9.90
C ASN A 20 -4.49 -3.75 -9.78
N ARG A 21 -5.25 -3.02 -8.97
CA ARG A 21 -6.68 -3.28 -8.82
C ARG A 21 -7.38 -3.13 -10.16
N LYS A 22 -7.06 -2.06 -10.87
CA LYS A 22 -7.69 -1.80 -12.16
C LYS A 22 -7.33 -2.84 -13.20
N LYS A 23 -6.10 -3.34 -13.16
CA LYS A 23 -5.70 -4.40 -14.07
C LYS A 23 -6.53 -5.66 -13.88
N LEU A 24 -6.99 -5.91 -12.68
CA LEU A 24 -7.83 -7.06 -12.40
C LEU A 24 -9.32 -6.74 -12.52
N HIS A 25 -9.64 -5.53 -12.93
CA HIS A 25 -11.03 -5.10 -13.11
C HIS A 25 -11.84 -5.21 -11.82
N LEU A 26 -11.19 -4.95 -10.69
CA LEU A 26 -11.86 -4.98 -9.39
C LEU A 26 -12.28 -3.58 -8.98
N THR A 27 -13.47 -3.49 -8.35
CA THR A 27 -13.84 -2.24 -7.68
C THR A 27 -13.12 -2.17 -6.35
N GLN A 28 -13.10 -0.98 -5.77
CA GLN A 28 -12.52 -0.82 -4.43
C GLN A 28 -13.23 -1.70 -3.42
N ARG A 29 -14.55 -1.81 -3.56
CA ARG A 29 -15.33 -2.65 -2.66
C ARG A 29 -14.97 -4.12 -2.82
N GLU A 30 -14.81 -4.57 -4.05
CA GLU A 30 -14.46 -5.96 -4.30
C GLU A 30 -13.10 -6.29 -3.72
N LEU A 31 -12.13 -5.38 -3.89
CA LEU A 31 -10.83 -5.60 -3.31
C LEU A 31 -10.90 -5.64 -1.79
N ALA A 32 -11.67 -4.73 -1.21
CA ALA A 32 -11.84 -4.69 0.24
C ALA A 32 -12.35 -6.02 0.77
N LEU A 33 -13.35 -6.59 0.08
CA LEU A 33 -13.89 -7.88 0.50
C LEU A 33 -12.84 -8.99 0.41
N LYS A 34 -12.00 -8.95 -0.62
CA LYS A 34 -10.98 -9.98 -0.79
C LYS A 34 -9.96 -9.97 0.33
N VAL A 35 -9.64 -8.81 0.86
CA VAL A 35 -8.59 -8.71 1.87
C VAL A 35 -9.14 -8.43 3.26
N GLY A 36 -10.46 -8.41 3.42
CA GLY A 36 -11.07 -8.37 4.75
C GLY A 36 -11.05 -7.02 5.43
N VAL A 37 -11.15 -5.94 4.65
CA VAL A 37 -11.22 -4.61 5.23
C VAL A 37 -12.41 -3.87 4.63
N THR A 38 -12.64 -2.64 5.08
CA THR A 38 -13.72 -1.83 4.53
C THR A 38 -13.26 -1.15 3.25
N GLU A 39 -14.24 -0.75 2.43
CA GLU A 39 -13.94 0.00 1.22
C GLU A 39 -13.20 1.29 1.55
N ARG A 40 -13.58 1.94 2.66
CA ARG A 40 -12.91 3.18 3.06
C ARG A 40 -11.41 2.94 3.30
N THR A 41 -11.06 1.80 3.85
CA THR A 41 -9.64 1.49 4.06
C THR A 41 -8.91 1.40 2.73
N ILE A 42 -9.51 0.74 1.74
CA ILE A 42 -8.88 0.65 0.42
C ILE A 42 -8.72 2.03 -0.19
N ILE A 43 -9.75 2.87 -0.09
CA ILE A 43 -9.66 4.22 -0.62
C ILE A 43 -8.48 4.97 0.00
N SER A 44 -8.34 4.86 1.32
CA SER A 44 -7.27 5.56 2.02
C SER A 44 -5.90 5.00 1.65
N VAL A 45 -5.80 3.67 1.48
CA VAL A 45 -4.54 3.07 1.06
C VAL A 45 -4.15 3.58 -0.32
N GLU A 46 -5.11 3.61 -1.26
CA GLU A 46 -4.79 4.04 -2.62
C GLU A 46 -4.39 5.50 -2.68
N LYS A 47 -4.93 6.31 -1.78
CA LYS A 47 -4.53 7.71 -1.71
C LYS A 47 -3.21 7.92 -0.99
N GLY A 48 -2.65 6.86 -0.43
CA GLY A 48 -1.39 6.96 0.30
C GLY A 48 -1.53 7.55 1.68
N LYS A 49 -2.76 7.63 2.19
CA LYS A 49 -3.00 8.29 3.49
C LYS A 49 -3.18 7.30 4.63
N TYR A 50 -3.01 6.03 4.37
CA TYR A 50 -3.19 5.01 5.37
C TYR A 50 -2.01 4.05 5.29
N LYS A 51 -1.36 3.84 6.44
CA LYS A 51 -0.24 2.93 6.51
C LYS A 51 -0.80 1.56 6.84
N PRO A 52 -0.85 0.65 5.88
CA PRO A 52 -1.47 -0.64 6.14
C PRO A 52 -0.64 -1.48 7.09
N SER A 53 -1.34 -2.35 7.82
CA SER A 53 -0.64 -3.31 8.66
C SER A 53 0.16 -4.25 7.75
N LEU A 54 1.12 -4.93 8.34
CA LEU A 54 1.91 -5.90 7.59
C LEU A 54 1.01 -6.97 6.98
N ILE A 55 0.03 -7.43 7.74
CA ILE A 55 -0.87 -8.48 7.25
C ILE A 55 -1.70 -7.97 6.07
N LEU A 56 -2.23 -6.77 6.17
CA LEU A 56 -3.01 -6.22 5.06
C LEU A 56 -2.14 -6.03 3.82
N ALA A 57 -0.92 -5.51 4.02
CA ALA A 57 0.00 -5.32 2.90
C ALA A 57 0.30 -6.65 2.22
N TYR A 58 0.50 -7.70 3.01
CA TYR A 58 0.78 -9.02 2.47
C TYR A 58 -0.41 -9.56 1.69
N LYS A 59 -1.62 -9.40 2.23
CA LYS A 59 -2.82 -9.88 1.54
C LYS A 59 -3.01 -9.16 0.21
N LEU A 60 -2.77 -7.85 0.20
CA LEU A 60 -2.86 -7.09 -1.05
C LEU A 60 -1.84 -7.59 -2.06
N ALA A 61 -0.60 -7.79 -1.62
CA ALA A 61 0.44 -8.28 -2.53
C ALA A 61 0.07 -9.64 -3.09
N ARG A 62 -0.53 -10.51 -2.27
CA ARG A 62 -0.95 -11.82 -2.74
C ARG A 62 -2.05 -11.73 -3.79
N VAL A 63 -3.01 -10.86 -3.58
CA VAL A 63 -4.09 -10.69 -4.56
C VAL A 63 -3.51 -10.28 -5.92
N PHE A 64 -2.53 -9.40 -5.89
CA PHE A 64 -1.94 -8.87 -7.12
C PHE A 64 -0.76 -9.68 -7.62
N ARG A 65 -0.40 -10.76 -6.93
CA ARG A 65 0.72 -11.64 -7.32
C ARG A 65 2.01 -10.87 -7.43
N THR A 66 2.26 -10.03 -6.45
CA THR A 66 3.49 -9.27 -6.37
C THR A 66 4.00 -9.37 -4.93
N ASP A 67 5.01 -8.58 -4.60
CA ASP A 67 5.53 -8.57 -3.25
C ASP A 67 5.29 -7.20 -2.62
N ILE A 68 5.43 -7.13 -1.29
CA ILE A 68 5.15 -5.90 -0.56
C ILE A 68 6.08 -4.78 -0.99
N ALA A 69 7.36 -5.09 -1.20
CA ALA A 69 8.34 -4.05 -1.53
C ALA A 69 8.00 -3.40 -2.86
N THR A 70 7.58 -4.19 -3.84
CA THR A 70 7.20 -3.66 -5.14
C THR A 70 5.89 -2.89 -5.04
N LEU A 71 4.91 -3.47 -4.36
CA LEU A 71 3.58 -2.87 -4.29
C LEU A 71 3.61 -1.51 -3.61
N PHE A 72 4.44 -1.36 -2.59
CA PHE A 72 4.49 -0.13 -1.81
C PHE A 72 5.75 0.69 -2.08
N CYS A 73 6.47 0.36 -3.15
CA CYS A 73 7.61 1.16 -3.61
C CYS A 73 8.64 1.37 -2.50
N LEU A 74 8.91 0.32 -1.75
CA LEU A 74 9.71 0.46 -0.54
C LEU A 74 11.17 0.76 -0.81
N GLU A 75 11.67 0.41 -1.98
CA GLU A 75 13.07 0.68 -2.28
C GLU A 75 13.37 2.17 -2.35
N GLU A 76 12.35 2.97 -2.63
CA GLU A 76 12.58 4.41 -2.65
C GLU A 76 12.91 4.93 -1.27
N TYR A 77 12.39 4.28 -0.23
CA TYR A 77 12.70 4.70 1.13
C TYR A 77 14.13 4.32 1.48
N LEU A 78 14.61 3.19 1.00
CA LEU A 78 15.97 2.78 1.27
C LEU A 78 16.99 3.70 0.63
N LYS A 79 16.69 4.19 -0.57
CA LYS A 79 17.61 5.11 -1.23
C LYS A 79 17.86 6.34 -0.39
N ASP A 80 16.84 6.86 0.25
CA ASP A 80 16.99 8.04 1.08
C ASP A 80 17.86 7.75 2.28
N GLU A 81 17.80 6.54 2.79
CA GLU A 81 18.50 6.19 4.03
C GLU A 81 19.93 5.77 3.79
N GLU A 82 20.28 5.45 2.56
CA GLU A 82 21.64 5.04 2.27
C GLU A 82 22.60 6.22 2.18
N GLU A 83 22.05 7.41 2.19
CA GLU A 83 22.89 8.61 2.21
C GLU A 83 23.58 8.76 3.57
#